data_c702dd9ef31c3936e2f13831999ce81d
#
_entry.id   c702dd9ef31c3936e2f13831999ce81d
#
_cell.length_a   1.000
_cell.length_b   1.000
_cell.length_c   1.000
_cell.angle_alpha   90.00
_cell.angle_beta   90.00
_cell.angle_gamma   90.00
#
_symmetry.space_group_name_H-M   'P 1'
#
loop_
_entity.id
_entity.type
_entity.pdbx_description
1 polymer ?
#
loop_
_entity_poly.entity_id
_entity_poly.type
_entity_poly.pdbx_seq_one_letter_code
_entity_poly.pdbx_strand_id
1 'polypeptide(L)'
;MFSFKNLLKALSFIIVITVFIYLAIDTIQNKQNIMSFEDYDPPSSLVVEGEEIKRAKFPFVDVHSHQWRMPTMDLNELVSEMDEINMKFIINLSGSGFGPQAAKDIYFDESIKNISENQPDRIGLFVNVDFNSIDVENHIES
;
A
#
# COMPACT_ATOMS: atom_id res chain seq x y z
N MET A 1 25.31 -59.46 33.01
CA MET A 1 24.16 -59.02 33.82
C MET A 1 24.05 -57.47 33.72
N PHE A 2 23.07 -57.01 33.01
CA PHE A 2 22.88 -55.54 32.89
C PHE A 2 22.42 -54.99 34.24
N SER A 3 23.12 -53.99 34.76
CA SER A 3 22.74 -53.40 36.05
C SER A 3 21.39 -52.62 35.88
N PHE A 4 20.50 -52.80 36.84
CA PHE A 4 19.22 -52.11 36.92
C PHE A 4 19.36 -50.58 36.72
N LYS A 5 20.45 -49.99 37.23
CA LYS A 5 20.79 -48.58 37.03
C LYS A 5 21.02 -48.20 35.57
N ASN A 6 21.60 -49.08 34.76
CA ASN A 6 21.83 -48.85 33.35
C ASN A 6 20.53 -48.96 32.54
N LEU A 7 19.63 -49.85 32.95
CA LEU A 7 18.30 -49.94 32.34
C LEU A 7 17.48 -48.66 32.60
N LEU A 8 17.51 -48.15 33.85
CA LEU A 8 16.81 -46.91 34.20
C LEU A 8 17.34 -45.69 33.39
N LYS A 9 18.65 -45.60 33.22
CA LYS A 9 19.26 -44.51 32.39
C LYS A 9 18.86 -44.63 30.93
N ALA A 10 18.84 -45.84 30.38
CA ALA A 10 18.40 -46.05 29.00
C ALA A 10 16.93 -45.68 28.82
N LEU A 11 16.06 -46.05 29.77
CA LEU A 11 14.65 -45.69 29.73
C LEU A 11 14.43 -44.19 29.81
N SER A 12 15.13 -43.51 30.72
CA SER A 12 15.09 -42.04 30.83
C SER A 12 15.53 -41.34 29.54
N PHE A 13 16.58 -41.83 28.90
CA PHE A 13 17.08 -41.29 27.64
C PHE A 13 16.09 -41.45 26.50
N ILE A 14 15.43 -42.60 26.39
CA ILE A 14 14.37 -42.88 25.42
C ILE A 14 13.19 -41.91 25.63
N ILE A 15 12.75 -41.68 26.85
CA ILE A 15 11.65 -40.77 27.18
C ILE A 15 11.99 -39.34 26.73
N VAL A 16 13.21 -38.89 27.04
CA VAL A 16 13.65 -37.52 26.64
C VAL A 16 13.65 -37.36 25.12
N ILE A 17 14.19 -38.37 24.40
CA ILE A 17 14.19 -38.33 22.92
C ILE A 17 12.76 -38.32 22.37
N THR A 18 11.87 -39.13 22.90
CA THR A 18 10.47 -39.19 22.44
C THR A 18 9.75 -37.86 22.65
N VAL A 19 9.95 -37.20 23.79
CA VAL A 19 9.39 -35.87 24.08
C VAL A 19 9.95 -34.84 23.11
N PHE A 20 11.27 -34.86 22.82
CA PHE A 20 11.90 -33.97 21.88
C PHE A 20 11.35 -34.13 20.46
N ILE A 21 11.19 -35.36 20.01
CA ILE A 21 10.60 -35.65 18.69
C ILE A 21 9.15 -35.17 18.63
N TYR A 22 8.37 -35.42 19.68
CA TYR A 22 6.98 -34.96 19.75
C TYR A 22 6.87 -33.42 19.63
N LEU A 23 7.68 -32.69 20.41
CA LEU A 23 7.71 -31.21 20.35
C LEU A 23 8.17 -30.69 19.01
N ALA A 24 9.13 -31.34 18.37
CA ALA A 24 9.61 -30.96 17.03
C ALA A 24 8.51 -31.16 15.97
N ILE A 25 7.79 -32.29 16.03
CA ILE A 25 6.67 -32.59 15.12
C ILE A 25 5.54 -31.56 15.32
N ASP A 26 5.17 -31.28 16.57
CA ASP A 26 4.13 -30.28 16.90
C ASP A 26 4.49 -28.89 16.38
N THR A 27 5.75 -28.46 16.52
CA THR A 27 6.26 -27.20 16.01
C THR A 27 6.20 -27.13 14.48
N ILE A 28 6.52 -28.23 13.79
CA ILE A 28 6.48 -28.31 12.33
C ILE A 28 5.03 -28.27 11.83
N GLN A 29 4.13 -29.03 12.47
CA GLN A 29 2.71 -29.04 12.09
C GLN A 29 2.03 -27.71 12.33
N ASN A 30 2.31 -27.03 13.43
CA ASN A 30 1.79 -25.70 13.68
C ASN A 30 2.30 -24.66 12.67
N LYS A 31 3.56 -24.75 12.21
CA LYS A 31 4.06 -23.89 11.14
C LYS A 31 3.38 -24.11 9.79
N GLN A 32 2.98 -25.36 9.49
CA GLN A 32 2.31 -25.69 8.23
C GLN A 32 0.84 -25.23 8.16
N ASN A 33 0.22 -24.94 9.31
CA ASN A 33 -1.15 -24.46 9.38
C ASN A 33 -1.30 -22.93 9.43
N ILE A 34 -0.20 -22.18 9.43
CA ILE A 34 -0.24 -20.73 9.34
C ILE A 34 -0.23 -20.36 7.86
N MET A 35 -1.40 -20.07 7.32
CA MET A 35 -1.54 -19.47 6.00
C MET A 35 -0.91 -18.09 6.04
N SER A 36 0.02 -17.78 5.12
CA SER A 36 0.56 -16.44 5.01
C SER A 36 -0.47 -15.49 4.42
N PHE A 37 -0.30 -14.19 4.62
CA PHE A 37 -1.19 -13.20 4.04
C PHE A 37 -1.13 -13.25 2.49
N GLU A 38 0.05 -13.55 1.95
CA GLU A 38 0.28 -13.70 0.52
C GLU A 38 -0.43 -14.91 -0.09
N ASP A 39 -0.64 -15.96 0.71
CA ASP A 39 -1.31 -17.19 0.29
C ASP A 39 -2.83 -17.15 0.53
N TYR A 40 -3.33 -16.06 1.15
CA TYR A 40 -4.75 -15.91 1.44
C TYR A 40 -5.51 -15.51 0.17
N ASP A 41 -6.05 -16.51 -0.52
CA ASP A 41 -6.89 -16.36 -1.72
C ASP A 41 -8.27 -17.01 -1.49
N PRO A 42 -9.15 -16.40 -0.70
CA PRO A 42 -10.47 -16.95 -0.44
C PRO A 42 -11.32 -16.89 -1.72
N PRO A 43 -12.11 -17.94 -2.01
CA PRO A 43 -13.04 -17.90 -3.12
C PRO A 43 -14.04 -16.74 -2.93
N SER A 44 -14.21 -15.91 -3.95
CA SER A 44 -15.21 -14.85 -3.91
C SER A 44 -16.61 -15.46 -3.77
N SER A 45 -17.35 -15.02 -2.75
CA SER A 45 -18.76 -15.38 -2.60
C SER A 45 -19.69 -14.54 -3.47
N LEU A 46 -19.16 -13.43 -4.02
CA LEU A 46 -19.90 -12.56 -4.92
C LEU A 46 -19.55 -12.92 -6.37
N VAL A 47 -20.43 -13.66 -7.01
CA VAL A 47 -20.37 -13.91 -8.45
C VAL A 47 -21.35 -12.97 -9.11
N VAL A 48 -20.85 -11.99 -9.85
CA VAL A 48 -21.66 -11.10 -10.69
C VAL A 48 -21.53 -11.57 -12.13
N GLU A 49 -22.61 -12.07 -12.69
CA GLU A 49 -22.65 -12.34 -14.13
C GLU A 49 -22.78 -11.00 -14.86
N GLY A 50 -21.83 -10.68 -15.70
CA GLY A 50 -21.86 -9.45 -16.47
C GLY A 50 -20.54 -9.23 -17.25
N GLU A 51 -20.58 -8.32 -18.17
CA GLU A 51 -19.38 -7.88 -18.89
C GLU A 51 -18.51 -7.03 -17.96
N GLU A 52 -17.20 -7.11 -18.14
CA GLU A 52 -16.25 -6.26 -17.44
C GLU A 52 -16.54 -4.77 -17.73
N ILE A 53 -16.80 -4.01 -16.68
CA ILE A 53 -17.06 -2.58 -16.79
C ILE A 53 -15.72 -1.85 -16.93
N LYS A 54 -15.39 -1.42 -18.15
CA LYS A 54 -14.14 -0.68 -18.46
C LYS A 54 -14.29 0.82 -18.38
N ARG A 55 -15.51 1.34 -18.41
CA ARG A 55 -15.80 2.76 -18.43
C ARG A 55 -17.02 3.06 -17.58
N ALA A 56 -16.93 4.09 -16.73
CA ALA A 56 -18.07 4.54 -15.94
C ALA A 56 -19.19 5.09 -16.85
N LYS A 57 -20.45 4.78 -16.52
CA LYS A 57 -21.61 5.26 -17.25
C LYS A 57 -21.76 6.78 -17.17
N PHE A 58 -21.46 7.35 -16.02
CA PHE A 58 -21.51 8.79 -15.76
C PHE A 58 -20.11 9.32 -15.48
N PRO A 59 -19.82 10.59 -15.81
CA PRO A 59 -18.57 11.21 -15.41
C PRO A 59 -18.42 11.19 -13.90
N PHE A 60 -17.20 10.95 -13.43
CA PHE A 60 -16.88 10.93 -12.00
C PHE A 60 -15.61 11.70 -11.69
N VAL A 61 -15.43 12.01 -10.43
CA VAL A 61 -14.26 12.69 -9.88
C VAL A 61 -13.56 11.76 -8.91
N ASP A 62 -12.25 11.60 -9.04
CA ASP A 62 -11.43 10.94 -8.03
C ASP A 62 -10.91 12.00 -7.05
N VAL A 63 -11.38 11.93 -5.81
CA VAL A 63 -11.02 12.88 -4.76
C VAL A 63 -9.83 12.42 -3.91
N HIS A 64 -9.22 11.28 -4.21
CA HIS A 64 -8.13 10.70 -3.44
C HIS A 64 -7.10 10.00 -4.33
N SER A 65 -6.41 10.79 -5.13
CA SER A 65 -5.32 10.33 -6.00
C SER A 65 -3.95 10.70 -5.42
N HIS A 66 -2.93 9.92 -5.76
CA HIS A 66 -1.54 10.20 -5.40
C HIS A 66 -0.64 10.15 -6.63
N GLN A 67 -0.39 11.31 -7.20
CA GLN A 67 0.44 11.48 -8.40
C GLN A 67 1.84 11.99 -8.04
N TRP A 68 2.70 11.08 -7.59
CA TRP A 68 4.04 11.41 -7.07
C TRP A 68 4.97 12.08 -8.09
N ARG A 69 4.73 11.88 -9.37
CA ARG A 69 5.52 12.47 -10.46
C ARG A 69 4.87 13.71 -11.06
N MET A 70 3.87 14.30 -10.40
CA MET A 70 3.13 15.46 -10.89
C MET A 70 4.01 16.59 -11.44
N PRO A 71 5.19 16.92 -10.83
CA PRO A 71 6.06 17.97 -11.38
C PRO A 71 6.57 17.71 -12.80
N THR A 72 6.72 16.44 -13.20
CA THR A 72 7.43 16.07 -14.43
C THR A 72 6.69 15.09 -15.33
N MET A 73 5.49 14.65 -14.94
CA MET A 73 4.71 13.70 -15.74
C MET A 73 4.04 14.40 -16.92
N ASP A 74 3.77 13.64 -17.98
CA ASP A 74 2.94 14.11 -19.08
C ASP A 74 1.47 14.10 -18.65
N LEU A 75 0.91 15.29 -18.42
CA LEU A 75 -0.48 15.44 -18.00
C LEU A 75 -1.48 15.20 -19.14
N ASN A 76 -1.05 15.27 -20.40
CA ASN A 76 -1.92 14.95 -21.53
C ASN A 76 -2.12 13.44 -21.63
N GLU A 77 -1.08 12.64 -21.35
CA GLU A 77 -1.21 11.18 -21.25
C GLU A 77 -2.15 10.80 -20.12
N LEU A 78 -1.95 11.35 -18.91
CA LEU A 78 -2.83 11.10 -17.76
C LEU A 78 -4.29 11.45 -18.07
N VAL A 79 -4.55 12.60 -18.69
CA VAL A 79 -5.91 13.03 -19.05
C VAL A 79 -6.52 12.13 -20.12
N SER A 80 -5.72 11.62 -21.05
CA SER A 80 -6.19 10.61 -22.02
C SER A 80 -6.67 9.33 -21.34
N GLU A 81 -5.91 8.81 -20.37
CA GLU A 81 -6.32 7.66 -19.58
C GLU A 81 -7.59 7.93 -18.75
N MET A 82 -7.69 9.12 -18.16
CA MET A 82 -8.90 9.56 -17.44
C MET A 82 -10.12 9.59 -18.38
N ASP A 83 -9.97 10.05 -19.60
CA ASP A 83 -11.06 10.12 -20.58
C ASP A 83 -11.52 8.73 -21.02
N GLU A 84 -10.63 7.74 -21.11
CA GLU A 84 -10.97 6.36 -21.41
C GLU A 84 -11.96 5.77 -20.41
N ILE A 85 -11.79 6.06 -19.12
CA ILE A 85 -12.65 5.55 -18.04
C ILE A 85 -13.81 6.48 -17.66
N ASN A 86 -13.95 7.61 -18.34
CA ASN A 86 -14.92 8.67 -18.06
C ASN A 86 -14.68 9.43 -16.76
N MET A 87 -13.42 9.55 -16.33
CA MET A 87 -13.02 10.36 -15.18
C MET A 87 -12.92 11.83 -15.61
N LYS A 88 -13.63 12.71 -14.93
CA LYS A 88 -13.69 14.14 -15.28
C LYS A 88 -12.59 14.97 -14.61
N PHE A 89 -12.25 14.63 -13.39
CA PHE A 89 -11.34 15.41 -12.57
C PHE A 89 -10.65 14.51 -11.54
N ILE A 90 -9.41 14.83 -11.19
CA ILE A 90 -8.72 14.21 -10.06
C ILE A 90 -8.24 15.25 -9.06
N ILE A 91 -8.19 14.86 -7.78
CA ILE A 91 -7.52 15.63 -6.73
C ILE A 91 -6.30 14.87 -6.27
N ASN A 92 -5.13 15.43 -6.52
CA ASN A 92 -3.86 14.86 -6.08
C ASN A 92 -3.61 15.25 -4.61
N LEU A 93 -3.59 14.26 -3.72
CA LEU A 93 -3.35 14.43 -2.28
C LEU A 93 -1.87 14.20 -1.89
N SER A 94 -0.94 14.26 -2.84
CA SER A 94 0.48 14.03 -2.55
C SER A 94 1.11 15.14 -1.69
N GLY A 95 0.36 16.19 -1.38
CA GLY A 95 0.79 17.29 -0.53
C GLY A 95 2.02 17.99 -1.09
N SER A 96 3.04 18.17 -0.26
CA SER A 96 4.34 18.74 -0.67
C SER A 96 5.28 17.70 -1.29
N GLY A 97 4.80 16.48 -1.58
CA GLY A 97 5.61 15.38 -2.10
C GLY A 97 6.37 14.61 -1.01
N PHE A 98 7.34 13.81 -1.44
CA PHE A 98 8.17 12.99 -0.57
C PHE A 98 9.65 13.11 -0.88
N GLY A 99 10.47 12.80 0.12
CA GLY A 99 11.92 12.77 -0.02
C GLY A 99 12.56 14.16 -0.21
N PRO A 100 13.67 14.27 -0.96
CA PRO A 100 14.40 15.53 -1.11
C PRO A 100 13.63 16.67 -1.77
N GLN A 101 12.59 16.36 -2.54
CA GLN A 101 11.75 17.36 -3.21
C GLN A 101 10.80 18.04 -2.21
N ALA A 102 10.20 17.26 -1.31
CA ALA A 102 9.36 17.79 -0.25
C ALA A 102 10.12 18.75 0.67
N ALA A 103 11.38 18.41 1.00
CA ALA A 103 12.23 19.23 1.86
C ALA A 103 12.62 20.59 1.24
N LYS A 104 12.36 20.80 -0.04
CA LYS A 104 12.70 22.02 -0.79
C LYS A 104 11.48 22.78 -1.33
N ASP A 105 10.28 22.34 -0.97
CA ASP A 105 8.99 22.83 -1.50
C ASP A 105 8.87 22.82 -3.04
N ILE A 106 9.83 22.18 -3.73
CA ILE A 106 9.90 22.16 -5.20
C ILE A 106 8.72 21.36 -5.77
N TYR A 107 8.24 20.33 -5.06
CA TYR A 107 7.17 19.49 -5.57
C TYR A 107 5.88 20.27 -5.82
N PHE A 108 5.49 21.12 -4.86
CA PHE A 108 4.26 21.90 -4.97
C PHE A 108 4.32 22.90 -6.10
N ASP A 109 5.35 23.76 -6.12
CA ASP A 109 5.50 24.81 -7.12
C ASP A 109 5.59 24.27 -8.54
N GLU A 110 6.41 23.24 -8.75
CA GLU A 110 6.56 22.61 -10.07
C GLU A 110 5.30 21.84 -10.48
N SER A 111 4.54 21.25 -9.53
CA SER A 111 3.26 20.61 -9.81
C SER A 111 2.21 21.64 -10.25
N ILE A 112 2.08 22.75 -9.53
CA ILE A 112 1.15 23.84 -9.88
C ILE A 112 1.49 24.39 -11.27
N LYS A 113 2.77 24.62 -11.55
CA LYS A 113 3.22 25.08 -12.86
C LYS A 113 2.81 24.09 -13.95
N ASN A 114 3.13 22.80 -13.80
CA ASN A 114 2.80 21.78 -14.79
C ASN A 114 1.27 21.69 -15.02
N ILE A 115 0.46 21.73 -13.95
CA ILE A 115 -1.00 21.70 -14.04
C ILE A 115 -1.52 22.94 -14.77
N SER A 116 -1.09 24.14 -14.36
CA SER A 116 -1.59 25.41 -14.93
C SER A 116 -1.24 25.59 -16.40
N GLU A 117 -0.09 25.09 -16.81
CA GLU A 117 0.37 25.17 -18.20
C GLU A 117 -0.30 24.13 -19.12
N ASN A 118 -0.69 22.96 -18.59
CA ASN A 118 -1.11 21.85 -19.43
C ASN A 118 -2.57 21.41 -19.22
N GLN A 119 -3.05 21.28 -17.96
CA GLN A 119 -4.37 20.68 -17.66
C GLN A 119 -5.07 21.35 -16.45
N PRO A 120 -5.30 22.68 -16.47
CA PRO A 120 -5.82 23.44 -15.32
C PRO A 120 -7.24 23.03 -14.90
N ASP A 121 -8.04 22.54 -15.84
CA ASP A 121 -9.46 22.20 -15.62
C ASP A 121 -9.69 20.72 -15.26
N ARG A 122 -8.60 19.94 -15.15
CA ARG A 122 -8.69 18.49 -15.00
C ARG A 122 -8.06 17.96 -13.70
N ILE A 123 -7.21 18.74 -13.06
CA ILE A 123 -6.38 18.30 -11.94
C ILE A 123 -6.38 19.36 -10.85
N GLY A 124 -6.74 18.96 -9.62
CA GLY A 124 -6.54 19.74 -8.40
C GLY A 124 -5.37 19.21 -7.59
N LEU A 125 -4.75 20.06 -6.79
CA LEU A 125 -3.67 19.69 -5.88
C LEU A 125 -4.00 20.17 -4.48
N PHE A 126 -3.90 19.26 -3.49
CA PHE A 126 -3.95 19.62 -2.09
C PHE A 126 -2.54 19.67 -1.52
N VAL A 127 -2.29 20.67 -0.69
CA VAL A 127 -1.02 20.88 -0.01
C VAL A 127 -1.13 20.53 1.46
N ASN A 128 -0.02 20.09 2.03
CA ASN A 128 0.11 19.95 3.48
C ASN A 128 0.56 21.28 4.07
N VAL A 129 -0.17 21.77 5.07
CA VAL A 129 0.19 22.97 5.80
C VAL A 129 0.98 22.59 7.05
N ASP A 130 2.15 23.20 7.24
CA ASP A 130 2.92 23.05 8.48
C ASP A 130 2.40 24.01 9.55
N PHE A 131 1.52 23.51 10.39
CA PHE A 131 0.94 24.26 11.52
C PHE A 131 1.95 24.63 12.62
N ASN A 132 3.17 24.09 12.57
CA ASN A 132 4.24 24.45 13.52
C ASN A 132 5.16 25.54 12.96
N SER A 133 4.96 25.96 11.71
CA SER A 133 5.74 27.06 11.14
C SER A 133 5.43 28.38 11.85
N ILE A 134 6.43 29.26 11.94
CA ILE A 134 6.30 30.57 12.57
C ILE A 134 5.37 31.49 11.75
N ASP A 135 5.17 31.17 10.47
CA ASP A 135 4.48 32.02 9.50
C ASP A 135 3.37 31.24 8.76
N VAL A 136 2.57 30.50 9.53
CA VAL A 136 1.51 29.64 8.99
C VAL A 136 0.44 30.43 8.24
N GLU A 137 0.14 31.69 8.66
CA GLU A 137 -0.88 32.53 8.03
C GLU A 137 -0.45 32.90 6.58
N ASN A 138 0.78 33.33 6.39
CA ASN A 138 1.31 33.61 5.04
C ASN A 138 1.42 32.37 4.17
N HIS A 139 1.66 31.22 4.77
CA HIS A 139 1.73 29.96 4.05
C HIS A 139 0.35 29.47 3.54
N ILE A 140 -0.74 29.88 4.19
CA ILE A 140 -2.10 29.58 3.76
C ILE A 140 -2.59 30.55 2.68
N GLU A 141 -2.10 31.78 2.69
CA GLU A 141 -2.53 32.85 1.76
C GLU A 141 -1.71 32.91 0.47
N SER A 142 -0.58 32.19 0.39
CA SER A 142 0.29 32.14 -0.80
C SER A 142 -0.16 31.08 -1.79
#